data_2d430afb4a667baf428c093cbdc51d3a
#
_entry.id   2d430afb4a667baf428c093cbdc51d3a
#
_cell.length_a   1.000
_cell.length_b   1.000
_cell.length_c   1.000
_cell.angle_alpha   90.00
_cell.angle_beta   90.00
_cell.angle_gamma   90.00
#
_symmetry.space_group_name_H-M   'P 1'
#
loop_
_entity.id
_entity.type
_entity.pdbx_description
1 polymer ?
#
loop_
_entity_poly.entity_id
_entity_poly.type
_entity_poly.pdbx_seq_one_letter_code
_entity_poly.pdbx_strand_id
1 'polypeptide(L)'
;MDPDRRPSVAYHSPISPTDDFDLLPSKEFEPIAGLGQRQGPNARGRDTSGASACASISRTRSHNGYGCDENQADSEGQDVEGQTREKDPFDVWWQGGDSDPLNPRSLSLARKWSVVLIVSASSLCVTCTSSIYTSTYGQITKEFRVSRIVATIGLSLFIIGLGVGPMLLGPLMFLIWLIPSAVAQNIQTMFVARFLDGLSGSAFLSVAGGTVGDLFNREQLQLPMLIYTASPFVGPSLGPLLGGFINQYTQWRWTFYVLLIWSGANLGMIMFFVPETYHPILLRNKARKLREETGDGRWMSTMDRNTKSIPRTIGLSLLRPFQLLFLEPMVLNLCLFSAILLGILYLFFGAFPLVFQGNHGFTLSETGLSFLGIFVGMVLGSATGPIWDWNYARLTRQREEHTGEVGGSEPEYRLPPSIMGAVLVPCGLFIFAWTTYASVHWLTCLLSTVLVFSGIFTFLVDAYPLYAASSLAANSFARSSFAAAFPLFGVQMYHQLGDQWATSVLAFLTLAMAPFPYIFFVYGKRIRGTSRFAIA
;
A
#
# COMPACT_ATOMS: atom_id res chain seq x y z
N MET A 1 -38.18 13.44 -70.90
CA MET A 1 -39.13 12.61 -70.18
C MET A 1 -38.63 12.52 -68.78
N ASP A 2 -39.37 12.99 -67.88
CA ASP A 2 -39.13 13.55 -66.60
C ASP A 2 -38.59 12.58 -65.54
N PRO A 3 -37.56 12.92 -64.80
CA PRO A 3 -37.08 12.19 -63.64
C PRO A 3 -37.40 12.95 -62.37
N ASP A 4 -38.42 12.59 -61.66
CA ASP A 4 -38.52 12.96 -60.24
C ASP A 4 -39.67 12.16 -59.57
N ARG A 5 -39.30 11.14 -58.80
CA ARG A 5 -40.08 10.66 -57.66
C ARG A 5 -39.15 9.96 -56.64
N ARG A 6 -38.73 10.73 -55.63
CA ARG A 6 -38.21 10.15 -54.39
C ARG A 6 -39.35 9.75 -53.46
N PRO A 7 -39.33 8.57 -52.80
CA PRO A 7 -40.25 8.27 -51.71
C PRO A 7 -39.75 8.91 -50.39
N SER A 8 -40.65 9.57 -49.73
CA SER A 8 -40.51 10.17 -48.39
C SER A 8 -40.29 9.09 -47.34
N VAL A 9 -39.17 9.15 -46.66
CA VAL A 9 -38.92 8.36 -45.44
C VAL A 9 -39.48 9.17 -44.25
N ALA A 10 -40.46 8.56 -43.59
CA ALA A 10 -41.04 9.09 -42.36
C ALA A 10 -40.03 9.05 -41.22
N TYR A 11 -39.77 10.20 -40.60
CA TYR A 11 -39.03 10.30 -39.33
C TYR A 11 -39.90 9.73 -38.22
N HIS A 12 -39.43 8.60 -37.62
CA HIS A 12 -39.91 8.17 -36.33
C HIS A 12 -39.11 8.89 -35.24
N SER A 13 -39.80 9.61 -34.43
CA SER A 13 -39.36 10.21 -33.17
C SER A 13 -38.84 9.18 -32.17
N PRO A 14 -37.81 9.46 -31.34
CA PRO A 14 -37.30 8.53 -30.36
C PRO A 14 -38.29 8.32 -29.21
N ILE A 15 -38.57 7.06 -28.93
CA ILE A 15 -39.35 6.59 -27.80
C ILE A 15 -38.53 6.84 -26.53
N SER A 16 -39.10 7.61 -25.59
CA SER A 16 -38.64 7.73 -24.21
C SER A 16 -38.81 6.40 -23.47
N PRO A 17 -37.87 5.93 -22.72
CA PRO A 17 -38.07 4.82 -21.80
C PRO A 17 -38.59 5.37 -20.47
N THR A 18 -39.90 5.40 -20.32
CA THR A 18 -40.55 5.36 -19.02
C THR A 18 -41.24 4.03 -18.92
N ASP A 19 -41.15 3.52 -17.70
CA ASP A 19 -42.07 2.60 -17.09
C ASP A 19 -41.66 1.13 -16.93
N ASP A 20 -41.82 0.81 -15.68
CA ASP A 20 -42.24 -0.41 -15.02
C ASP A 20 -41.15 -1.39 -14.56
N PHE A 21 -40.61 -1.04 -13.39
CA PHE A 21 -40.31 -2.04 -12.38
C PHE A 21 -41.25 -1.83 -11.19
N ASP A 22 -42.36 -2.55 -11.23
CA ASP A 22 -43.31 -2.64 -10.13
C ASP A 22 -42.67 -3.25 -8.88
N LEU A 23 -42.54 -2.43 -7.86
CA LEU A 23 -42.16 -2.79 -6.51
C LEU A 23 -43.34 -3.46 -5.82
N LEU A 24 -43.13 -4.63 -5.27
CA LEU A 24 -43.99 -5.32 -4.34
C LEU A 24 -44.34 -4.43 -3.14
N PRO A 25 -45.58 -4.49 -2.64
CA PRO A 25 -46.08 -3.56 -1.63
C PRO A 25 -45.40 -3.76 -0.27
N SER A 26 -44.94 -2.65 0.30
CA SER A 26 -44.53 -2.53 1.69
C SER A 26 -45.72 -2.83 2.63
N LYS A 27 -45.59 -3.87 3.45
CA LYS A 27 -46.51 -4.09 4.58
C LYS A 27 -46.25 -3.02 5.64
N GLU A 28 -47.19 -2.14 5.81
CA GLU A 28 -47.33 -1.27 6.98
C GLU A 28 -47.50 -2.12 8.22
N PHE A 29 -46.64 -1.93 9.21
CA PHE A 29 -46.81 -2.44 10.56
C PHE A 29 -47.56 -1.38 11.37
N GLU A 30 -48.81 -1.63 11.70
CA GLU A 30 -49.57 -0.88 12.69
C GLU A 30 -48.98 -1.06 14.11
N PRO A 31 -48.93 0.00 14.93
CA PRO A 31 -48.49 -0.10 16.30
C PRO A 31 -49.63 -0.61 17.18
N ILE A 32 -49.40 -1.71 17.89
CA ILE A 32 -50.29 -2.20 18.94
C ILE A 32 -50.24 -1.23 20.12
N ALA A 33 -51.36 -0.57 20.36
CA ALA A 33 -51.59 0.24 21.54
C ALA A 33 -52.04 -0.66 22.71
N GLY A 34 -51.45 -0.40 23.87
CA GLY A 34 -52.06 -0.78 25.16
C GLY A 34 -51.20 -1.66 26.04
N LEU A 35 -50.66 -1.06 27.11
CA LEU A 35 -50.82 -1.48 28.49
C LEU A 35 -49.91 -0.67 29.45
N GLY A 36 -50.59 0.06 30.32
CA GLY A 36 -50.22 0.14 31.74
C GLY A 36 -49.18 1.22 32.14
N GLN A 37 -49.69 2.42 32.41
CA GLN A 37 -49.03 3.36 33.33
C GLN A 37 -48.79 2.74 34.70
N ARG A 38 -47.53 2.70 35.14
CA ARG A 38 -47.18 2.73 36.57
C ARG A 38 -46.26 3.91 36.83
N GLN A 39 -46.76 4.89 37.53
CA GLN A 39 -46.01 5.99 38.15
C GLN A 39 -45.17 5.43 39.31
N GLY A 40 -43.93 5.84 39.38
CA GLY A 40 -43.03 5.71 40.52
C GLY A 40 -41.96 6.79 40.46
N PRO A 41 -41.44 7.31 41.57
CA PRO A 41 -41.11 8.70 41.74
C PRO A 41 -39.65 9.07 41.43
N ASN A 42 -39.47 10.33 41.00
CA ASN A 42 -38.32 11.22 41.12
C ASN A 42 -36.91 10.59 41.17
N ALA A 43 -36.19 10.68 40.04
CA ALA A 43 -34.74 10.76 40.04
C ALA A 43 -34.27 11.84 39.06
N ARG A 44 -33.48 12.70 39.62
CA ARG A 44 -32.89 13.93 39.06
C ARG A 44 -32.38 13.81 37.64
N GLY A 45 -32.53 14.91 36.89
CA GLY A 45 -32.09 15.09 35.52
C GLY A 45 -30.68 14.60 35.28
N ARG A 46 -30.56 13.80 34.22
CA ARG A 46 -29.31 13.47 33.58
C ARG A 46 -29.46 13.98 32.15
N ASP A 47 -28.74 15.03 31.89
CA ASP A 47 -28.67 15.66 30.57
C ASP A 47 -28.30 14.64 29.50
N THR A 48 -29.25 14.39 28.58
CA THR A 48 -29.07 13.51 27.39
C THR A 48 -28.54 14.30 26.19
N SER A 49 -27.67 15.29 26.40
CA SER A 49 -27.04 16.06 25.32
C SER A 49 -25.73 15.48 24.79
N GLY A 50 -25.28 14.33 25.30
CA GLY A 50 -23.99 13.73 24.91
C GLY A 50 -23.99 12.76 23.73
N ALA A 51 -25.17 12.33 23.23
CA ALA A 51 -25.22 11.25 22.23
C ALA A 51 -25.32 11.72 20.78
N SER A 52 -25.67 12.99 20.54
CA SER A 52 -25.79 13.53 19.15
C SER A 52 -24.50 14.13 18.60
N ALA A 53 -23.52 14.44 19.43
CA ALA A 53 -22.29 15.12 19.00
C ALA A 53 -21.25 14.18 18.34
N CYS A 54 -21.38 12.86 18.53
CA CYS A 54 -20.42 11.89 17.95
C CYS A 54 -20.67 11.56 16.47
N ALA A 55 -21.83 11.84 15.92
CA ALA A 55 -22.19 11.41 14.56
C ALA A 55 -21.71 12.37 13.44
N SER A 56 -21.36 13.61 13.76
CA SER A 56 -20.98 14.63 12.76
C SER A 56 -19.49 14.77 12.51
N ILE A 57 -18.65 14.14 13.33
CA ILE A 57 -17.18 14.34 13.34
C ILE A 57 -16.45 13.56 12.25
N SER A 58 -17.08 12.57 11.63
CA SER A 58 -16.36 11.53 10.89
C SER A 58 -16.13 11.81 9.39
N ARG A 59 -16.78 12.81 8.79
CA ARG A 59 -16.86 12.89 7.32
C ARG A 59 -15.80 13.75 6.62
N THR A 60 -15.08 14.61 7.33
CA THR A 60 -14.14 15.57 6.72
C THR A 60 -12.66 15.17 6.83
N ARG A 61 -12.33 14.00 7.39
CA ARG A 61 -10.96 13.66 7.83
C ARG A 61 -10.24 12.53 7.13
N SER A 62 -10.66 12.10 5.98
CA SER A 62 -10.08 10.92 5.31
C SER A 62 -8.70 11.13 4.65
N HIS A 63 -7.95 12.20 4.93
CA HIS A 63 -6.87 12.60 4.02
C HIS A 63 -5.43 12.46 4.49
N ASN A 64 -5.15 12.14 5.75
CA ASN A 64 -3.77 12.03 6.26
C ASN A 64 -3.50 10.68 6.91
N GLY A 65 -3.69 9.58 6.18
CA GLY A 65 -3.47 8.22 6.68
C GLY A 65 -2.03 7.85 6.99
N TYR A 66 -1.08 8.74 6.76
CA TYR A 66 0.32 8.57 7.15
C TYR A 66 0.63 9.53 8.30
N GLY A 67 0.63 9.01 9.53
CA GLY A 67 1.08 9.76 10.70
C GLY A 67 0.01 10.38 11.59
N CYS A 68 -1.28 10.05 11.44
CA CYS A 68 -2.27 10.41 12.45
C CYS A 68 -2.11 9.48 13.66
N ASP A 69 -1.41 9.95 14.69
CA ASP A 69 -1.50 9.38 16.01
C ASP A 69 -2.94 9.47 16.52
N GLU A 70 -3.42 8.46 17.23
CA GLU A 70 -4.75 8.45 17.88
C GLU A 70 -5.01 9.71 18.73
N ASN A 71 -3.93 10.37 19.16
CA ASN A 71 -3.99 11.58 19.96
C ASN A 71 -4.30 12.86 19.14
N GLN A 72 -4.03 12.86 17.82
CA GLN A 72 -4.44 13.95 16.94
C GLN A 72 -5.94 13.84 16.60
N ALA A 73 -6.47 12.64 16.48
CA ALA A 73 -7.92 12.44 16.26
C ALA A 73 -8.73 12.93 17.46
N ASP A 74 -8.26 12.70 18.70
CA ASP A 74 -8.94 13.16 19.91
C ASP A 74 -8.82 14.69 20.10
N SER A 75 -7.71 15.30 19.68
CA SER A 75 -7.53 16.76 19.78
C SER A 75 -8.23 17.55 18.67
N GLU A 76 -8.31 16.99 17.48
CA GLU A 76 -8.99 17.62 16.34
C GLU A 76 -10.51 17.28 16.28
N GLY A 77 -10.98 16.23 16.99
CA GLY A 77 -12.41 15.86 17.10
C GLY A 77 -13.28 16.83 17.87
N GLN A 78 -12.66 17.81 18.54
CA GLN A 78 -13.36 18.83 19.34
C GLN A 78 -13.55 20.19 18.65
N ASP A 79 -13.10 20.36 17.40
CA ASP A 79 -13.23 21.62 16.66
C ASP A 79 -14.57 21.77 15.91
N VAL A 80 -15.59 20.95 16.21
CA VAL A 80 -16.94 21.11 15.66
C VAL A 80 -17.83 21.76 16.71
N GLU A 81 -18.23 22.99 16.38
CA GLU A 81 -19.12 23.92 17.09
C GLU A 81 -18.52 24.71 18.26
N GLY A 82 -17.97 25.91 17.93
CA GLY A 82 -18.15 27.12 18.73
C GLY A 82 -17.53 27.21 20.13
N GLN A 83 -16.86 26.19 20.60
CA GLN A 83 -16.00 26.32 21.79
C GLN A 83 -14.55 26.41 21.34
N THR A 84 -14.08 27.64 21.14
CA THR A 84 -12.67 27.98 21.22
C THR A 84 -12.17 27.48 22.57
N ARG A 85 -11.64 26.23 22.60
CA ARG A 85 -10.74 25.86 23.70
C ARG A 85 -9.63 26.91 23.65
N GLU A 86 -9.56 27.76 24.65
CA GLU A 86 -8.42 28.68 24.83
C GLU A 86 -7.16 27.82 24.68
N LYS A 87 -6.48 27.96 23.52
CA LYS A 87 -5.21 27.28 23.28
C LYS A 87 -4.30 27.74 24.40
N ASP A 88 -3.84 26.80 25.19
CA ASP A 88 -2.87 27.08 26.23
C ASP A 88 -1.74 27.90 25.60
N PRO A 89 -1.47 29.15 26.05
CA PRO A 89 -0.47 30.02 25.44
C PRO A 89 0.93 29.39 25.42
N PHE A 90 1.17 28.35 26.22
CA PHE A 90 2.42 27.59 26.29
C PHE A 90 2.46 26.36 25.40
N ASP A 91 1.38 26.07 24.61
CA ASP A 91 1.40 25.02 23.60
C ASP A 91 2.21 25.46 22.39
N VAL A 92 3.26 24.70 22.09
CA VAL A 92 4.13 24.96 20.95
C VAL A 92 3.52 24.40 19.69
N TRP A 93 3.22 25.29 18.75
CA TRP A 93 2.69 24.99 17.43
C TRP A 93 3.47 25.76 16.35
N TRP A 94 3.14 25.53 15.07
CA TRP A 94 3.73 26.25 13.95
C TRP A 94 3.20 27.68 13.90
N GLN A 95 4.04 28.67 14.21
CA GLN A 95 3.68 30.08 14.13
C GLN A 95 3.69 30.50 12.66
N GLY A 96 2.51 30.75 12.07
CA GLY A 96 2.38 31.00 10.64
C GLY A 96 2.09 29.77 9.78
N GLY A 97 1.78 28.64 10.40
CA GLY A 97 1.39 27.41 9.69
C GLY A 97 2.50 26.88 8.76
N ASP A 98 2.20 26.78 7.47
CA ASP A 98 3.14 26.26 6.46
C ASP A 98 4.26 27.23 6.10
N SER A 99 4.20 28.50 6.56
CA SER A 99 5.23 29.52 6.33
C SER A 99 6.29 29.59 7.44
N ASP A 100 6.14 28.81 8.53
CA ASP A 100 7.13 28.76 9.62
C ASP A 100 8.46 28.17 9.06
N PRO A 101 9.62 28.87 9.19
CA PRO A 101 10.90 28.39 8.67
C PRO A 101 11.35 27.03 9.22
N LEU A 102 10.85 26.64 10.40
CA LEU A 102 11.14 25.33 11.02
C LEU A 102 10.18 24.21 10.54
N ASN A 103 9.11 24.58 9.82
CA ASN A 103 8.17 23.61 9.28
C ASN A 103 8.77 22.96 8.02
N PRO A 104 8.86 21.62 7.90
CA PRO A 104 9.33 20.94 6.68
C PRO A 104 8.56 21.36 5.42
N ARG A 105 7.31 21.76 5.57
CA ARG A 105 6.48 22.26 4.47
C ARG A 105 6.92 23.60 3.88
N SER A 106 7.75 24.37 4.59
CA SER A 106 8.33 25.62 4.09
C SER A 106 9.55 25.45 3.19
N LEU A 107 10.10 24.23 3.10
CA LEU A 107 11.26 23.94 2.26
C LEU A 107 11.01 24.26 0.79
N SER A 108 12.06 24.69 0.07
CA SER A 108 11.97 24.93 -1.38
C SER A 108 11.51 23.66 -2.12
N LEU A 109 10.76 23.86 -3.21
CA LEU A 109 10.22 22.76 -4.00
C LEU A 109 11.30 21.79 -4.49
N ALA A 110 12.46 22.32 -4.93
CA ALA A 110 13.59 21.52 -5.36
C ALA A 110 14.12 20.60 -4.23
N ARG A 111 14.20 21.12 -3.00
CA ARG A 111 14.66 20.35 -1.84
C ARG A 111 13.64 19.27 -1.44
N LYS A 112 12.35 19.57 -1.47
CA LYS A 112 11.29 18.57 -1.25
C LYS A 112 11.38 17.42 -2.25
N TRP A 113 11.53 17.74 -3.54
CA TRP A 113 11.68 16.73 -4.59
C TRP A 113 12.96 15.92 -4.46
N SER A 114 14.08 16.53 -4.06
CA SER A 114 15.32 15.79 -3.79
C SER A 114 15.11 14.76 -2.68
N VAL A 115 14.41 15.11 -1.60
CA VAL A 115 14.08 14.17 -0.52
C VAL A 115 13.21 13.03 -1.04
N VAL A 116 12.14 13.32 -1.81
CA VAL A 116 11.27 12.29 -2.40
C VAL A 116 12.05 11.32 -3.26
N LEU A 117 12.93 11.83 -4.13
CA LEU A 117 13.73 10.98 -5.03
C LEU A 117 14.72 10.09 -4.25
N ILE A 118 15.39 10.63 -3.22
CA ILE A 118 16.34 9.87 -2.39
C ILE A 118 15.60 8.75 -1.64
N VAL A 119 14.47 9.06 -1.04
CA VAL A 119 13.67 8.10 -0.28
C VAL A 119 13.06 7.04 -1.19
N SER A 120 12.60 7.42 -2.38
CA SER A 120 12.12 6.49 -3.41
C SER A 120 13.23 5.58 -3.92
N ALA A 121 14.44 6.12 -4.17
CA ALA A 121 15.61 5.33 -4.57
C ALA A 121 16.04 4.34 -3.48
N SER A 122 15.89 4.70 -2.21
CA SER A 122 16.19 3.81 -1.09
C SER A 122 15.17 2.65 -1.00
N SER A 123 13.87 2.93 -1.18
CA SER A 123 12.82 1.91 -1.25
C SER A 123 13.02 0.98 -2.45
N LEU A 124 13.41 1.54 -3.61
CA LEU A 124 13.77 0.79 -4.80
C LEU A 124 14.96 -0.16 -4.54
N CYS A 125 16.02 0.33 -3.87
CA CYS A 125 17.20 -0.46 -3.52
C CYS A 125 16.84 -1.66 -2.67
N VAL A 126 16.03 -1.49 -1.63
CA VAL A 126 15.60 -2.57 -0.73
C VAL A 126 14.81 -3.65 -1.47
N THR A 127 13.85 -3.25 -2.28
CA THR A 127 13.02 -4.20 -3.04
C THR A 127 13.80 -4.87 -4.18
N CYS A 128 14.75 -4.18 -4.81
CA CYS A 128 15.70 -4.76 -5.74
C CYS A 128 16.59 -5.80 -5.03
N THR A 129 17.05 -5.53 -3.80
CA THR A 129 17.84 -6.46 -2.98
C THR A 129 17.09 -7.76 -2.70
N SER A 130 15.75 -7.73 -2.59
CA SER A 130 14.95 -8.94 -2.42
C SER A 130 15.04 -9.85 -3.65
N SER A 131 14.84 -9.31 -4.82
CA SER A 131 14.66 -10.05 -6.08
C SER A 131 15.98 -10.41 -6.79
N ILE A 132 17.00 -9.55 -6.71
CA ILE A 132 18.31 -9.76 -7.36
C ILE A 132 18.98 -11.07 -6.90
N TYR A 133 18.71 -11.50 -5.67
CA TYR A 133 19.20 -12.74 -5.09
C TYR A 133 18.81 -13.98 -5.90
N THR A 134 17.69 -13.95 -6.61
CA THR A 134 17.22 -15.08 -7.42
C THR A 134 18.16 -15.40 -8.58
N SER A 135 18.86 -14.41 -9.12
CA SER A 135 19.86 -14.59 -10.18
C SER A 135 21.13 -15.25 -9.69
N THR A 136 21.37 -15.33 -8.36
CA THR A 136 22.56 -15.97 -7.77
C THR A 136 22.40 -17.46 -7.54
N TYR A 137 21.18 -18.03 -7.67
CA TYR A 137 20.88 -19.42 -7.30
C TYR A 137 21.80 -20.43 -7.98
N GLY A 138 22.07 -20.27 -9.27
CA GLY A 138 22.92 -21.20 -10.02
C GLY A 138 24.34 -21.31 -9.49
N GLN A 139 24.90 -20.23 -8.97
CA GLN A 139 26.24 -20.20 -8.38
C GLN A 139 26.24 -20.62 -6.91
N ILE A 140 25.28 -20.14 -6.10
CA ILE A 140 25.16 -20.45 -4.67
C ILE A 140 24.90 -21.95 -4.45
N THR A 141 24.02 -22.57 -5.25
CA THR A 141 23.73 -24.01 -5.12
C THR A 141 24.95 -24.87 -5.41
N LYS A 142 25.81 -24.45 -6.35
CA LYS A 142 27.07 -25.15 -6.66
C LYS A 142 28.11 -24.95 -5.56
N GLU A 143 28.30 -23.72 -5.09
CA GLU A 143 29.34 -23.38 -4.10
C GLU A 143 29.04 -23.99 -2.73
N PHE A 144 27.79 -23.83 -2.25
CA PHE A 144 27.40 -24.35 -0.93
C PHE A 144 26.88 -25.79 -0.97
N ARG A 145 26.81 -26.42 -2.15
CA ARG A 145 26.33 -27.81 -2.36
C ARG A 145 24.93 -28.05 -1.78
N VAL A 146 24.05 -27.11 -1.97
CA VAL A 146 22.66 -27.15 -1.48
C VAL A 146 21.67 -27.24 -2.63
N SER A 147 20.45 -27.74 -2.34
CA SER A 147 19.38 -27.77 -3.33
C SER A 147 18.85 -26.36 -3.66
N ARG A 148 18.22 -26.22 -4.82
CA ARG A 148 17.59 -24.94 -5.24
C ARG A 148 16.53 -24.46 -4.23
N ILE A 149 15.78 -25.39 -3.61
CA ILE A 149 14.78 -25.06 -2.59
C ILE A 149 15.45 -24.42 -1.38
N VAL A 150 16.58 -24.98 -0.92
CA VAL A 150 17.35 -24.41 0.20
C VAL A 150 17.85 -23.00 -0.15
N ALA A 151 18.37 -22.77 -1.36
CA ALA A 151 18.75 -21.43 -1.79
C ALA A 151 17.54 -20.46 -1.80
N THR A 152 16.35 -20.93 -2.20
CA THR A 152 15.11 -20.11 -2.22
C THR A 152 14.67 -19.68 -0.81
N ILE A 153 14.99 -20.45 0.25
CA ILE A 153 14.72 -20.05 1.65
C ILE A 153 15.36 -18.69 1.97
N GLY A 154 16.54 -18.39 1.43
CA GLY A 154 17.19 -17.08 1.61
C GLY A 154 16.36 -15.90 1.08
N LEU A 155 15.63 -16.07 -0.03
CA LEU A 155 14.65 -15.10 -0.52
C LEU A 155 13.48 -14.99 0.46
N SER A 156 12.90 -16.12 0.84
CA SER A 156 11.73 -16.17 1.74
C SER A 156 12.02 -15.52 3.10
N LEU A 157 13.19 -15.76 3.67
CA LEU A 157 13.62 -15.17 4.94
C LEU A 157 13.75 -13.64 4.84
N PHE A 158 14.32 -13.14 3.74
CA PHE A 158 14.38 -11.69 3.51
C PHE A 158 12.98 -11.08 3.47
N ILE A 159 12.04 -11.71 2.76
CA ILE A 159 10.68 -11.21 2.60
C ILE A 159 9.90 -11.29 3.93
N ILE A 160 10.08 -12.35 4.71
CA ILE A 160 9.49 -12.44 6.06
C ILE A 160 10.05 -11.33 6.94
N GLY A 161 11.36 -11.10 6.91
CA GLY A 161 12.00 -9.98 7.60
C GLY A 161 11.39 -8.64 7.20
N LEU A 162 11.17 -8.43 5.90
CA LEU A 162 10.54 -7.23 5.35
C LEU A 162 9.09 -7.03 5.84
N GLY A 163 8.34 -8.11 6.01
CA GLY A 163 6.95 -8.08 6.49
C GLY A 163 6.82 -7.80 7.99
N VAL A 164 7.77 -8.29 8.79
CA VAL A 164 7.75 -8.13 10.26
C VAL A 164 8.47 -6.85 10.71
N GLY A 165 9.42 -6.38 9.92
CA GLY A 165 10.37 -5.35 10.30
C GLY A 165 9.88 -3.91 10.46
N PRO A 166 8.74 -3.43 9.89
CA PRO A 166 8.31 -2.03 10.01
C PRO A 166 8.27 -1.48 11.45
N MET A 167 8.37 -2.37 12.41
CA MET A 167 8.18 -2.08 13.84
C MET A 167 9.48 -1.95 14.64
N LEU A 168 10.67 -2.27 14.08
CA LEU A 168 11.84 -2.56 14.93
C LEU A 168 13.15 -1.84 14.58
N LEU A 169 13.51 -1.54 13.32
CA LEU A 169 14.87 -1.14 12.96
C LEU A 169 14.96 0.00 11.93
N GLY A 170 16.10 0.68 11.86
CA GLY A 170 16.38 1.84 11.00
C GLY A 170 17.35 1.58 9.83
N PRO A 171 17.53 2.59 8.94
CA PRO A 171 18.26 2.48 7.67
C PRO A 171 19.73 2.04 7.77
N LEU A 172 20.42 2.42 8.82
CA LEU A 172 21.84 2.06 9.01
C LEU A 172 22.03 0.55 9.17
N MET A 173 21.07 -0.13 9.79
CA MET A 173 21.13 -1.58 10.00
C MET A 173 21.04 -2.36 8.68
N PHE A 174 20.35 -1.83 7.67
CA PHE A 174 20.27 -2.45 6.34
C PHE A 174 21.66 -2.58 5.69
N LEU A 175 22.46 -1.52 5.71
CA LEU A 175 23.83 -1.56 5.17
C LEU A 175 24.71 -2.56 5.94
N ILE A 176 24.58 -2.60 7.27
CA ILE A 176 25.38 -3.49 8.13
C ILE A 176 25.11 -4.96 7.80
N TRP A 177 23.85 -5.35 7.59
CA TRP A 177 23.49 -6.76 7.33
C TRP A 177 23.72 -7.21 5.88
N LEU A 178 23.89 -6.30 4.92
CA LEU A 178 24.37 -6.62 3.58
C LEU A 178 25.82 -7.14 3.58
N ILE A 179 26.67 -6.71 4.53
CA ILE A 179 28.07 -7.13 4.60
C ILE A 179 28.19 -8.64 4.82
N PRO A 180 27.56 -9.28 5.85
CA PRO A 180 27.58 -10.72 6.01
C PRO A 180 27.02 -11.50 4.82
N SER A 181 26.02 -10.93 4.11
CA SER A 181 25.50 -11.53 2.88
C SER A 181 26.55 -11.59 1.77
N ALA A 182 27.38 -10.54 1.65
CA ALA A 182 28.43 -10.45 0.64
C ALA A 182 29.61 -11.41 0.89
N VAL A 183 29.96 -11.64 2.17
CA VAL A 183 31.12 -12.47 2.58
C VAL A 183 30.75 -13.84 3.09
N ALA A 184 29.49 -14.27 2.94
CA ALA A 184 29.01 -15.56 3.43
C ALA A 184 29.86 -16.73 2.88
N GLN A 185 30.27 -17.63 3.79
CA GLN A 185 31.00 -18.85 3.47
C GLN A 185 30.14 -20.10 3.59
N ASN A 186 28.97 -19.97 4.19
CA ASN A 186 28.01 -21.04 4.36
C ASN A 186 26.57 -20.51 4.23
N ILE A 187 25.64 -21.45 3.99
CA ILE A 187 24.23 -21.10 3.75
C ILE A 187 23.53 -20.57 5.01
N GLN A 188 23.98 -20.99 6.21
CA GLN A 188 23.39 -20.55 7.48
C GLN A 188 23.67 -19.06 7.72
N THR A 189 24.90 -18.62 7.49
CA THR A 189 25.26 -17.19 7.56
C THR A 189 24.44 -16.38 6.55
N MET A 190 24.28 -16.90 5.33
CA MET A 190 23.43 -16.27 4.32
C MET A 190 21.98 -16.12 4.82
N PHE A 191 21.40 -17.14 5.44
CA PHE A 191 20.02 -17.10 5.94
C PHE A 191 19.81 -16.06 7.02
N VAL A 192 20.69 -16.04 8.03
CA VAL A 192 20.63 -15.06 9.12
C VAL A 192 20.79 -13.65 8.58
N ALA A 193 21.80 -13.45 7.73
CA ALA A 193 22.08 -12.16 7.12
C ALA A 193 20.88 -11.66 6.29
N ARG A 194 20.31 -12.51 5.43
CA ARG A 194 19.14 -12.17 4.59
C ARG A 194 17.89 -11.85 5.41
N PHE A 195 17.63 -12.56 6.51
CA PHE A 195 16.50 -12.25 7.39
C PHE A 195 16.67 -10.88 8.05
N LEU A 196 17.84 -10.60 8.62
CA LEU A 196 18.14 -9.34 9.30
C LEU A 196 18.25 -8.17 8.32
N ASP A 197 18.71 -8.41 7.10
CA ASP A 197 18.74 -7.47 6.00
C ASP A 197 17.30 -7.06 5.61
N GLY A 198 16.40 -8.02 5.41
CA GLY A 198 14.98 -7.77 5.16
C GLY A 198 14.30 -7.02 6.30
N LEU A 199 14.55 -7.43 7.54
CA LEU A 199 14.02 -6.79 8.75
C LEU A 199 14.41 -5.31 8.82
N SER A 200 15.67 -4.99 8.51
CA SER A 200 16.19 -3.63 8.51
C SER A 200 15.71 -2.80 7.32
N GLY A 201 15.64 -3.44 6.14
CA GLY A 201 15.17 -2.80 4.91
C GLY A 201 13.72 -2.35 4.95
N SER A 202 12.89 -2.99 5.78
CA SER A 202 11.47 -2.66 5.94
C SER A 202 11.22 -1.22 6.41
N ALA A 203 12.16 -0.63 7.14
CA ALA A 203 12.07 0.76 7.59
C ALA A 203 11.94 1.74 6.42
N PHE A 204 12.63 1.49 5.29
CA PHE A 204 12.52 2.33 4.10
C PHE A 204 11.14 2.28 3.46
N LEU A 205 10.43 1.17 3.58
CA LEU A 205 9.08 1.01 3.01
C LEU A 205 7.99 1.61 3.90
N SER A 206 8.21 1.68 5.21
CA SER A 206 7.21 2.19 6.15
C SER A 206 7.39 3.67 6.47
N VAL A 207 8.62 4.12 6.73
CA VAL A 207 8.89 5.52 7.16
C VAL A 207 8.83 6.49 5.98
N ALA A 208 9.25 6.05 4.81
CA ALA A 208 9.36 6.90 3.64
C ALA A 208 8.05 7.54 3.19
N GLY A 209 6.92 6.81 3.29
CA GLY A 209 5.61 7.36 3.01
C GLY A 209 5.23 8.50 3.96
N GLY A 210 5.55 8.35 5.24
CA GLY A 210 5.38 9.41 6.25
C GLY A 210 6.20 10.65 5.91
N THR A 211 7.48 10.46 5.57
CA THR A 211 8.38 11.56 5.15
C THR A 211 7.82 12.36 3.97
N VAL A 212 7.25 11.70 2.97
CA VAL A 212 6.61 12.38 1.84
C VAL A 212 5.37 13.16 2.30
N GLY A 213 4.54 12.57 3.18
CA GLY A 213 3.35 13.22 3.76
C GLY A 213 3.68 14.45 4.60
N ASP A 214 4.82 14.45 5.31
CA ASP A 214 5.27 15.57 6.13
C ASP A 214 5.72 16.80 5.30
N LEU A 215 6.20 16.58 4.07
CA LEU A 215 6.78 17.61 3.20
C LEU A 215 5.77 18.37 2.34
N PHE A 216 4.66 17.74 1.96
CA PHE A 216 3.73 18.30 0.99
C PHE A 216 2.35 18.54 1.59
N ASN A 217 1.69 19.61 1.13
CA ASN A 217 0.30 19.89 1.44
C ASN A 217 -0.61 18.94 0.66
N ARG A 218 -1.85 18.79 1.10
CA ARG A 218 -2.85 17.88 0.49
C ARG A 218 -2.99 18.04 -1.02
N GLU A 219 -2.96 19.28 -1.51
CA GLU A 219 -3.11 19.60 -2.93
C GLU A 219 -1.91 19.15 -3.78
N GLN A 220 -0.72 19.13 -3.19
CA GLN A 220 0.55 18.82 -3.87
C GLN A 220 1.03 17.38 -3.60
N LEU A 221 0.41 16.65 -2.67
CA LEU A 221 0.87 15.35 -2.17
C LEU A 221 0.76 14.23 -3.20
N GLN A 222 -0.16 14.33 -4.14
CA GLN A 222 -0.55 13.26 -5.03
C GLN A 222 0.61 12.74 -5.90
N LEU A 223 1.29 13.61 -6.62
CA LEU A 223 2.38 13.22 -7.52
C LEU A 223 3.62 12.70 -6.76
N PRO A 224 4.12 13.34 -5.67
CA PRO A 224 5.19 12.79 -4.84
C PRO A 224 4.86 11.41 -4.27
N MET A 225 3.62 11.21 -3.82
CA MET A 225 3.18 9.95 -3.26
C MET A 225 3.08 8.85 -4.33
N LEU A 226 2.66 9.19 -5.55
CA LEU A 226 2.65 8.26 -6.69
C LEU A 226 4.07 7.76 -7.00
N ILE A 227 5.05 8.66 -7.09
CA ILE A 227 6.45 8.30 -7.37
C ILE A 227 7.03 7.42 -6.27
N TYR A 228 6.77 7.79 -5.01
CA TYR A 228 7.21 6.98 -3.88
C TYR A 228 6.57 5.59 -3.91
N THR A 229 5.26 5.49 -4.06
CA THR A 229 4.55 4.19 -4.03
C THR A 229 4.87 3.31 -5.23
N ALA A 230 5.23 3.87 -6.38
CA ALA A 230 5.67 3.11 -7.54
C ALA A 230 7.06 2.48 -7.34
N SER A 231 7.95 3.14 -6.60
CA SER A 231 9.36 2.72 -6.47
C SER A 231 9.55 1.30 -5.90
N PRO A 232 8.85 0.85 -4.83
CA PRO A 232 8.98 -0.51 -4.33
C PRO A 232 8.50 -1.61 -5.29
N PHE A 233 7.62 -1.26 -6.23
CA PHE A 233 7.14 -2.23 -7.22
C PHE A 233 8.09 -2.36 -8.41
N VAL A 234 8.79 -1.31 -8.76
CA VAL A 234 9.82 -1.31 -9.80
C VAL A 234 11.02 -2.17 -9.40
N GLY A 235 11.41 -2.17 -8.10
CA GLY A 235 12.56 -2.92 -7.59
C GLY A 235 12.56 -4.41 -7.94
N PRO A 236 11.47 -5.13 -7.72
CA PRO A 236 11.37 -6.55 -8.07
C PRO A 236 11.65 -6.87 -9.54
N SER A 237 11.32 -5.99 -10.45
CA SER A 237 11.60 -6.20 -11.88
C SER A 237 13.05 -5.84 -12.27
N LEU A 238 13.64 -4.82 -11.63
CA LEU A 238 15.02 -4.43 -11.88
C LEU A 238 16.05 -5.40 -11.26
N GLY A 239 15.70 -6.07 -10.15
CA GLY A 239 16.59 -7.01 -9.49
C GLY A 239 17.08 -8.13 -10.38
N PRO A 240 16.21 -8.95 -10.98
CA PRO A 240 16.63 -9.99 -11.91
C PRO A 240 17.32 -9.45 -13.16
N LEU A 241 16.95 -8.26 -13.63
CA LEU A 241 17.61 -7.60 -14.73
C LEU A 241 19.10 -7.35 -14.40
N LEU A 242 19.36 -6.59 -13.33
CA LEU A 242 20.73 -6.29 -12.90
C LEU A 242 21.49 -7.56 -12.51
N GLY A 243 20.84 -8.44 -11.73
CA GLY A 243 21.42 -9.70 -11.29
C GLY A 243 21.71 -10.66 -12.43
N GLY A 244 20.90 -10.68 -13.48
CA GLY A 244 21.12 -11.49 -14.68
C GLY A 244 22.44 -11.11 -15.35
N PHE A 245 22.68 -9.83 -15.59
CA PHE A 245 23.95 -9.35 -16.17
C PHE A 245 25.12 -9.58 -15.24
N ILE A 246 25.02 -9.22 -13.95
CA ILE A 246 26.11 -9.41 -13.00
C ILE A 246 26.50 -10.89 -12.92
N ASN A 247 25.55 -11.79 -12.69
CA ASN A 247 25.84 -13.19 -12.45
C ASN A 247 26.17 -14.01 -13.70
N GLN A 248 25.90 -13.48 -14.89
CA GLN A 248 26.35 -14.10 -16.14
C GLN A 248 27.84 -13.92 -16.37
N TYR A 249 28.41 -12.75 -16.02
CA TYR A 249 29.78 -12.39 -16.33
C TYR A 249 30.71 -12.40 -15.12
N THR A 250 30.14 -12.41 -13.87
CA THR A 250 30.93 -12.34 -12.64
C THR A 250 30.44 -13.34 -11.59
N GLN A 251 31.09 -13.37 -10.44
CA GLN A 251 30.71 -14.20 -9.30
C GLN A 251 29.51 -13.57 -8.54
N TRP A 252 28.68 -14.40 -7.91
CA TRP A 252 27.50 -13.98 -7.16
C TRP A 252 27.78 -12.94 -6.07
N ARG A 253 28.99 -12.92 -5.50
CA ARG A 253 29.40 -11.94 -4.48
C ARG A 253 29.37 -10.51 -5.01
N TRP A 254 29.64 -10.30 -6.29
CA TRP A 254 29.54 -8.98 -6.92
C TRP A 254 28.14 -8.39 -6.87
N THR A 255 27.12 -9.21 -6.87
CA THR A 255 25.73 -8.77 -6.66
C THR A 255 25.58 -8.01 -5.35
N PHE A 256 26.15 -8.54 -4.27
CA PHE A 256 26.10 -7.90 -2.95
C PHE A 256 27.03 -6.70 -2.84
N TYR A 257 28.21 -6.73 -3.48
CA TYR A 257 29.09 -5.56 -3.51
C TYR A 257 28.43 -4.37 -4.23
N VAL A 258 27.76 -4.59 -5.35
CA VAL A 258 26.99 -3.55 -6.05
C VAL A 258 25.87 -3.01 -5.15
N LEU A 259 25.16 -3.88 -4.44
CA LEU A 259 24.12 -3.47 -3.49
C LEU A 259 24.69 -2.68 -2.31
N LEU A 260 25.86 -3.06 -1.79
CA LEU A 260 26.56 -2.33 -0.72
C LEU A 260 26.95 -0.91 -1.18
N ILE A 261 27.49 -0.77 -2.38
CA ILE A 261 27.84 0.53 -2.96
C ILE A 261 26.57 1.37 -3.12
N TRP A 262 25.51 0.80 -3.68
CA TRP A 262 24.24 1.50 -3.89
C TRP A 262 23.59 1.92 -2.56
N SER A 263 23.48 1.01 -1.59
CA SER A 263 22.88 1.32 -0.29
C SER A 263 23.75 2.30 0.52
N GLY A 264 25.08 2.21 0.41
CA GLY A 264 26.01 3.17 1.01
C GLY A 264 25.87 4.57 0.42
N ALA A 265 25.76 4.68 -0.90
CA ALA A 265 25.49 5.95 -1.58
C ALA A 265 24.14 6.55 -1.15
N ASN A 266 23.08 5.72 -1.07
CA ASN A 266 21.78 6.15 -0.57
C ASN A 266 21.84 6.63 0.88
N LEU A 267 22.53 5.89 1.77
CA LEU A 267 22.71 6.32 3.16
C LEU A 267 23.44 7.66 3.25
N GLY A 268 24.52 7.83 2.45
CA GLY A 268 25.21 9.12 2.34
C GLY A 268 24.27 10.24 1.88
N MET A 269 23.48 9.99 0.83
CA MET A 269 22.50 10.98 0.36
C MET A 269 21.45 11.32 1.44
N ILE A 270 20.96 10.33 2.19
CA ILE A 270 20.03 10.58 3.29
C ILE A 270 20.68 11.46 4.36
N MET A 271 21.89 11.14 4.78
CA MET A 271 22.58 11.89 5.84
C MET A 271 22.85 13.35 5.49
N PHE A 272 23.17 13.63 4.21
CA PHE A 272 23.55 14.99 3.77
C PHE A 272 22.37 15.83 3.27
N PHE A 273 21.36 15.23 2.67
CA PHE A 273 20.29 15.95 1.97
C PHE A 273 18.91 15.84 2.60
N VAL A 274 18.65 14.80 3.43
CA VAL A 274 17.33 14.60 4.06
C VAL A 274 17.37 15.21 5.47
N PRO A 275 16.68 16.35 5.70
CA PRO A 275 16.55 16.92 7.05
C PRO A 275 15.55 16.07 7.86
N GLU A 276 15.54 16.32 9.18
CA GLU A 276 14.45 15.80 10.02
C GLU A 276 13.11 16.38 9.56
N THR A 277 12.14 15.52 9.30
CA THR A 277 10.81 15.91 8.77
C THR A 277 9.67 15.59 9.73
N TYR A 278 9.91 14.78 10.77
CA TYR A 278 8.87 14.35 11.69
C TYR A 278 8.41 15.49 12.58
N HIS A 279 7.22 16.03 12.29
CA HIS A 279 6.64 17.19 12.96
C HIS A 279 6.67 17.13 14.50
N PRO A 280 6.31 15.98 15.17
CA PRO A 280 6.33 15.93 16.63
C PRO A 280 7.72 16.15 17.25
N ILE A 281 8.78 15.61 16.62
CA ILE A 281 10.16 15.82 17.08
C ILE A 281 10.58 17.26 16.88
N LEU A 282 10.26 17.87 15.75
CA LEU A 282 10.60 19.25 15.45
C LEU A 282 9.90 20.21 16.43
N LEU A 283 8.62 20.01 16.73
CA LEU A 283 7.88 20.78 17.72
C LEU A 283 8.45 20.59 19.15
N ARG A 284 8.87 19.37 19.50
CA ARG A 284 9.55 19.10 20.77
C ARG A 284 10.88 19.85 20.88
N ASN A 285 11.67 19.85 19.80
CA ASN A 285 12.93 20.59 19.76
C ASN A 285 12.68 22.11 19.83
N LYS A 286 11.62 22.61 19.18
CA LYS A 286 11.18 24.02 19.30
C LYS A 286 10.76 24.35 20.71
N ALA A 287 9.97 23.51 21.38
CA ALA A 287 9.58 23.68 22.79
C ALA A 287 10.78 23.69 23.71
N ARG A 288 11.78 22.83 23.47
CA ARG A 288 13.03 22.81 24.23
C ARG A 288 13.82 24.10 24.06
N LYS A 289 13.97 24.62 22.86
CA LYS A 289 14.63 25.92 22.61
C LYS A 289 13.90 27.08 23.29
N LEU A 290 12.56 27.12 23.20
CA LEU A 290 11.79 28.17 23.91
C LEU A 290 11.96 28.10 25.42
N ARG A 291 12.03 26.91 26.00
CA ARG A 291 12.34 26.74 27.45
C ARG A 291 13.72 27.27 27.80
N GLU A 292 14.72 27.02 26.97
CA GLU A 292 16.10 27.49 27.16
C GLU A 292 16.20 29.03 27.00
N GLU A 293 15.48 29.62 26.04
CA GLU A 293 15.50 31.06 25.75
C GLU A 293 14.68 31.89 26.74
N THR A 294 13.53 31.39 27.20
CA THR A 294 12.62 32.13 28.10
C THR A 294 12.83 31.82 29.57
N GLY A 295 13.55 30.75 29.90
CA GLY A 295 13.67 30.23 31.27
C GLY A 295 12.37 29.66 31.85
N ASP A 296 11.30 29.54 31.03
CA ASP A 296 9.98 29.09 31.44
C ASP A 296 9.72 27.62 31.06
N GLY A 297 9.64 26.77 32.07
CA GLY A 297 9.42 25.32 31.89
C GLY A 297 8.01 24.93 31.40
N ARG A 298 7.08 25.89 31.27
CA ARG A 298 5.68 25.63 30.85
C ARG A 298 5.53 25.36 29.36
N TRP A 299 6.51 25.74 28.52
CA TRP A 299 6.46 25.45 27.07
C TRP A 299 6.47 23.96 26.83
N MET A 300 5.39 23.43 26.26
CA MET A 300 5.20 21.99 26.02
C MET A 300 4.80 21.71 24.56
N SER A 301 5.32 20.60 24.02
CA SER A 301 4.84 20.04 22.78
C SER A 301 3.78 18.96 23.06
N THR A 302 2.96 18.63 22.06
CA THR A 302 1.98 17.54 22.14
C THR A 302 2.64 16.21 22.57
N MET A 303 3.89 16.00 22.18
CA MET A 303 4.65 14.80 22.51
C MET A 303 5.07 14.77 24.00
N ASP A 304 5.36 15.94 24.61
CA ASP A 304 5.74 16.04 26.03
C ASP A 304 4.55 15.79 26.97
N ARG A 305 3.31 16.03 26.51
CA ARG A 305 2.08 15.75 27.27
C ARG A 305 1.72 14.26 27.28
N ASN A 306 2.21 13.49 26.31
CA ASN A 306 1.89 12.09 26.17
C ASN A 306 2.74 11.21 27.09
N THR A 307 2.21 10.87 28.25
CA THR A 307 2.83 9.99 29.26
C THR A 307 2.55 8.50 29.04
N LYS A 308 2.15 8.09 27.82
CA LYS A 308 1.83 6.68 27.55
C LYS A 308 3.06 5.79 27.75
N SER A 309 2.88 4.70 28.47
CA SER A 309 3.94 3.71 28.67
C SER A 309 4.39 3.11 27.32
N ILE A 310 5.68 3.28 26.99
CA ILE A 310 6.29 2.79 25.74
C ILE A 310 6.01 1.31 25.48
N PRO A 311 6.16 0.38 26.48
CA PRO A 311 5.89 -1.04 26.24
C PRO A 311 4.44 -1.33 25.87
N ARG A 312 3.48 -0.60 26.49
CA ARG A 312 2.05 -0.76 26.17
C ARG A 312 1.73 -0.27 24.76
N THR A 313 2.32 0.85 24.35
CA THR A 313 2.15 1.39 23.00
C THR A 313 2.71 0.43 21.94
N ILE A 314 3.92 -0.11 22.15
CA ILE A 314 4.53 -1.12 21.28
C ILE A 314 3.65 -2.38 21.22
N GLY A 315 3.20 -2.88 22.37
CA GLY A 315 2.33 -4.07 22.41
C GLY A 315 1.02 -3.88 21.64
N LEU A 316 0.39 -2.72 21.77
CA LEU A 316 -0.83 -2.39 21.01
C LEU A 316 -0.55 -2.25 19.51
N SER A 317 0.54 -1.58 19.13
CA SER A 317 0.94 -1.43 17.73
C SER A 317 1.25 -2.77 17.05
N LEU A 318 1.77 -3.75 17.81
CA LEU A 318 2.00 -5.10 17.33
C LEU A 318 0.71 -5.91 17.21
N LEU A 319 -0.21 -5.77 18.16
CA LEU A 319 -1.42 -6.60 18.24
C LEU A 319 -2.52 -6.14 17.26
N ARG A 320 -2.67 -4.82 17.07
CA ARG A 320 -3.73 -4.23 16.23
C ARG A 320 -3.76 -4.70 14.77
N PRO A 321 -2.63 -4.82 14.05
CA PRO A 321 -2.63 -5.35 12.68
C PRO A 321 -3.26 -6.74 12.60
N PHE A 322 -2.97 -7.62 13.56
CA PHE A 322 -3.55 -8.95 13.61
C PHE A 322 -5.04 -8.93 13.97
N GLN A 323 -5.45 -8.06 14.89
CA GLN A 323 -6.86 -7.89 15.22
C GLN A 323 -7.65 -7.43 13.99
N LEU A 324 -7.16 -6.43 13.24
CA LEU A 324 -7.79 -5.98 12.01
C LEU A 324 -7.81 -7.08 10.93
N LEU A 325 -6.71 -7.83 10.79
CA LEU A 325 -6.61 -8.88 9.78
C LEU A 325 -7.62 -10.02 10.03
N PHE A 326 -7.84 -10.42 11.28
CA PHE A 326 -8.69 -11.58 11.60
C PHE A 326 -10.13 -11.22 11.99
N LEU A 327 -10.37 -10.01 12.51
CA LEU A 327 -11.70 -9.61 12.95
C LEU A 327 -12.50 -8.83 11.91
N GLU A 328 -11.81 -8.24 10.89
CA GLU A 328 -12.45 -7.44 9.86
C GLU A 328 -12.44 -8.19 8.49
N PRO A 329 -13.59 -8.77 8.09
CA PRO A 329 -13.66 -9.57 6.85
C PRO A 329 -13.25 -8.79 5.59
N MET A 330 -13.51 -7.48 5.55
CA MET A 330 -13.16 -6.62 4.43
C MET A 330 -11.65 -6.44 4.34
N VAL A 331 -10.97 -6.16 5.46
CA VAL A 331 -9.51 -6.08 5.53
C VAL A 331 -8.89 -7.42 5.16
N LEU A 332 -9.39 -8.52 5.73
CA LEU A 332 -8.90 -9.87 5.44
C LEU A 332 -8.94 -10.18 3.94
N ASN A 333 -10.09 -9.98 3.28
CA ASN A 333 -10.24 -10.32 1.86
C ASN A 333 -9.36 -9.45 0.95
N LEU A 334 -9.26 -8.14 1.22
CA LEU A 334 -8.39 -7.25 0.44
C LEU A 334 -6.91 -7.55 0.68
N CYS A 335 -6.52 -7.85 1.92
CA CYS A 335 -5.16 -8.29 2.25
C CYS A 335 -4.84 -9.63 1.59
N LEU A 336 -5.76 -10.59 1.59
CA LEU A 336 -5.59 -11.89 0.93
C LEU A 336 -5.44 -11.72 -0.58
N PHE A 337 -6.28 -10.92 -1.21
CA PHE A 337 -6.18 -10.63 -2.64
C PHE A 337 -4.82 -10.01 -2.99
N SER A 338 -4.41 -8.97 -2.26
CA SER A 338 -3.11 -8.32 -2.40
C SER A 338 -1.94 -9.30 -2.15
N ALA A 339 -2.08 -10.19 -1.16
CA ALA A 339 -1.08 -11.20 -0.81
C ALA A 339 -0.89 -12.24 -1.92
N ILE A 340 -1.98 -12.73 -2.51
CA ILE A 340 -1.94 -13.66 -3.65
C ILE A 340 -1.20 -13.02 -4.83
N LEU A 341 -1.52 -11.77 -5.16
CA LEU A 341 -0.88 -11.07 -6.27
C LEU A 341 0.64 -10.89 -6.06
N LEU A 342 1.06 -10.49 -4.86
CA LEU A 342 2.48 -10.40 -4.56
C LEU A 342 3.13 -11.78 -4.52
N GLY A 343 2.45 -12.80 -3.99
CA GLY A 343 2.91 -14.19 -4.01
C GLY A 343 3.17 -14.68 -5.43
N ILE A 344 2.27 -14.40 -6.37
CA ILE A 344 2.44 -14.75 -7.79
C ILE A 344 3.63 -14.00 -8.41
N LEU A 345 3.79 -12.70 -8.11
CA LEU A 345 4.93 -11.94 -8.59
C LEU A 345 6.27 -12.57 -8.14
N TYR A 346 6.37 -12.96 -6.87
CA TYR A 346 7.57 -13.60 -6.34
C TYR A 346 7.75 -15.04 -6.82
N LEU A 347 6.68 -15.77 -7.10
CA LEU A 347 6.73 -17.08 -7.73
C LEU A 347 7.34 -17.00 -9.14
N PHE A 348 7.05 -15.93 -9.88
CA PHE A 348 7.59 -15.73 -11.23
C PHE A 348 9.12 -15.59 -11.27
N PHE A 349 9.78 -15.21 -10.16
CA PHE A 349 11.24 -15.27 -10.10
C PHE A 349 11.79 -16.69 -10.22
N GLY A 350 11.01 -17.71 -9.85
CA GLY A 350 11.34 -19.11 -10.10
C GLY A 350 10.84 -19.62 -11.45
N ALA A 351 9.65 -19.19 -11.87
CA ALA A 351 8.98 -19.67 -13.09
C ALA A 351 9.58 -19.10 -14.38
N PHE A 352 9.93 -17.80 -14.43
CA PHE A 352 10.52 -17.18 -15.63
C PHE A 352 11.80 -17.88 -16.09
N PRO A 353 12.78 -18.19 -15.20
CA PRO A 353 13.93 -18.98 -15.62
C PRO A 353 13.55 -20.37 -16.17
N LEU A 354 12.51 -21.03 -15.63
CA LEU A 354 12.06 -22.32 -16.16
C LEU A 354 11.50 -22.20 -17.57
N VAL A 355 10.61 -21.23 -17.79
CA VAL A 355 9.96 -21.01 -19.10
C VAL A 355 10.95 -20.46 -20.13
N PHE A 356 11.66 -19.37 -19.83
CA PHE A 356 12.51 -18.70 -20.82
C PHE A 356 13.83 -19.43 -21.09
N GLN A 357 14.48 -20.00 -20.08
CA GLN A 357 15.68 -20.80 -20.29
C GLN A 357 15.33 -22.18 -20.84
N GLY A 358 14.24 -22.82 -20.33
CA GLY A 358 13.84 -24.15 -20.75
C GLY A 358 13.24 -24.18 -22.16
N ASN A 359 12.27 -23.31 -22.46
CA ASN A 359 11.52 -23.36 -23.72
C ASN A 359 12.13 -22.49 -24.83
N HIS A 360 12.79 -21.38 -24.47
CA HIS A 360 13.35 -20.42 -25.43
C HIS A 360 14.89 -20.41 -25.48
N GLY A 361 15.56 -21.17 -24.61
CA GLY A 361 17.03 -21.23 -24.56
C GLY A 361 17.72 -19.93 -24.14
N PHE A 362 17.02 -19.05 -23.40
CA PHE A 362 17.54 -17.77 -22.97
C PHE A 362 18.72 -17.94 -22.01
N THR A 363 19.71 -17.08 -22.16
CA THR A 363 20.80 -16.90 -21.20
C THR A 363 20.29 -16.27 -19.90
N LEU A 364 21.12 -16.20 -18.87
CA LEU A 364 20.73 -15.60 -17.59
C LEU A 364 20.41 -14.09 -17.73
N SER A 365 21.17 -13.36 -18.56
CA SER A 365 20.93 -11.94 -18.84
C SER A 365 19.66 -11.72 -19.66
N GLU A 366 19.37 -12.54 -20.67
CA GLU A 366 18.14 -12.48 -21.46
C GLU A 366 16.91 -12.82 -20.61
N THR A 367 17.03 -13.79 -19.71
CA THR A 367 16.00 -14.05 -18.69
C THR A 367 15.79 -12.86 -17.77
N GLY A 368 16.86 -12.15 -17.40
CA GLY A 368 16.77 -10.88 -16.67
C GLY A 368 16.00 -9.81 -17.46
N LEU A 369 16.28 -9.70 -18.77
CA LEU A 369 15.56 -8.78 -19.67
C LEU A 369 14.06 -9.09 -19.77
N SER A 370 13.63 -10.34 -19.66
CA SER A 370 12.20 -10.68 -19.67
C SER A 370 11.40 -10.02 -18.55
N PHE A 371 12.04 -9.66 -17.44
CA PHE A 371 11.40 -8.92 -16.34
C PHE A 371 11.13 -7.45 -16.68
N LEU A 372 11.72 -6.90 -17.76
CA LEU A 372 11.36 -5.56 -18.25
C LEU A 372 9.88 -5.42 -18.62
N GLY A 373 9.22 -6.50 -19.00
CA GLY A 373 7.81 -6.40 -19.27
C GLY A 373 6.98 -6.15 -18.02
N ILE A 374 7.35 -6.75 -16.87
CA ILE A 374 6.74 -6.40 -15.59
C ILE A 374 7.00 -4.92 -15.27
N PHE A 375 8.21 -4.45 -15.51
CA PHE A 375 8.57 -3.04 -15.35
C PHE A 375 7.71 -2.12 -16.24
N VAL A 376 7.58 -2.44 -17.52
CA VAL A 376 6.73 -1.67 -18.45
C VAL A 376 5.27 -1.69 -18.01
N GLY A 377 4.75 -2.85 -17.60
CA GLY A 377 3.41 -2.99 -17.03
C GLY A 377 3.20 -2.08 -15.81
N MET A 378 4.18 -2.02 -14.90
CA MET A 378 4.15 -1.16 -13.72
C MET A 378 4.16 0.34 -14.08
N VAL A 379 4.97 0.75 -15.04
CA VAL A 379 5.02 2.13 -15.53
C VAL A 379 3.69 2.51 -16.19
N LEU A 380 3.15 1.66 -17.06
CA LEU A 380 1.86 1.90 -17.71
C LEU A 380 0.72 1.96 -16.68
N GLY A 381 0.71 1.04 -15.70
CA GLY A 381 -0.27 1.06 -14.61
C GLY A 381 -0.22 2.36 -13.81
N SER A 382 0.99 2.80 -13.43
CA SER A 382 1.17 4.06 -12.71
C SER A 382 0.77 5.28 -13.56
N ALA A 383 0.99 5.24 -14.87
CA ALA A 383 0.57 6.29 -15.80
C ALA A 383 -0.96 6.42 -15.93
N THR A 384 -1.74 5.42 -15.53
CA THR A 384 -3.21 5.52 -15.45
C THR A 384 -3.71 6.27 -14.21
N GLY A 385 -2.82 6.60 -13.27
CA GLY A 385 -3.17 7.31 -12.03
C GLY A 385 -4.09 8.53 -12.23
N PRO A 386 -3.77 9.48 -13.12
CA PRO A 386 -4.61 10.66 -13.38
C PRO A 386 -6.05 10.33 -13.83
N ILE A 387 -6.24 9.19 -14.53
CA ILE A 387 -7.56 8.73 -14.97
C ILE A 387 -8.40 8.33 -13.75
N TRP A 388 -7.78 7.62 -12.80
CA TRP A 388 -8.45 7.18 -11.59
C TRP A 388 -8.77 8.32 -10.63
N ASP A 389 -7.89 9.31 -10.56
CA ASP A 389 -8.13 10.53 -9.79
C ASP A 389 -9.27 11.36 -10.37
N TRP A 390 -9.34 11.49 -11.68
CA TRP A 390 -10.47 12.11 -12.36
C TRP A 390 -11.78 11.35 -12.07
N ASN A 391 -11.74 10.01 -12.13
CA ASN A 391 -12.90 9.19 -11.83
C ASN A 391 -13.34 9.33 -10.36
N TYR A 392 -12.40 9.36 -9.42
CA TYR A 392 -12.68 9.61 -8.01
C TYR A 392 -13.33 10.98 -7.80
N ALA A 393 -12.76 12.03 -8.38
CA ALA A 393 -13.33 13.37 -8.31
C ALA A 393 -14.74 13.44 -8.92
N ARG A 394 -14.99 12.71 -10.02
CA ARG A 394 -16.31 12.59 -10.64
C ARG A 394 -17.31 11.93 -9.69
N LEU A 395 -16.97 10.81 -9.08
CA LEU A 395 -17.85 10.09 -8.14
C LEU A 395 -18.16 10.94 -6.90
N THR A 396 -17.16 11.66 -6.38
CA THR A 396 -17.34 12.57 -5.25
C THR A 396 -18.30 13.71 -5.59
N ARG A 397 -18.15 14.35 -6.76
CA ARG A 397 -19.08 15.41 -7.22
C ARG A 397 -20.51 14.90 -7.42
N GLN A 398 -20.67 13.74 -8.04
CA GLN A 398 -22.00 13.13 -8.20
C GLN A 398 -22.68 12.90 -6.85
N ARG A 399 -21.93 12.48 -5.84
CA ARG A 399 -22.47 12.35 -4.49
C ARG A 399 -22.86 13.69 -3.88
N GLU A 400 -21.99 14.70 -3.99
CA GLU A 400 -22.26 16.06 -3.50
C GLU A 400 -23.53 16.64 -4.11
N GLU A 401 -23.75 16.43 -5.42
CA GLU A 401 -24.96 16.83 -6.13
C GLU A 401 -26.23 16.11 -5.61
N HIS A 402 -26.10 14.81 -5.24
CA HIS A 402 -27.25 14.04 -4.74
C HIS A 402 -27.53 14.25 -3.25
N THR A 403 -26.52 14.48 -2.44
CA THR A 403 -26.69 14.57 -0.97
C THR A 403 -26.67 15.99 -0.45
N GLY A 404 -26.19 16.97 -1.22
CA GLY A 404 -26.01 18.36 -0.78
C GLY A 404 -24.87 18.55 0.24
N GLU A 405 -24.14 17.51 0.61
CA GLU A 405 -23.01 17.55 1.55
C GLU A 405 -21.71 17.81 0.80
N VAL A 406 -21.11 18.97 0.97
CA VAL A 406 -19.83 19.35 0.35
C VAL A 406 -18.66 18.68 1.09
N GLY A 407 -17.74 18.05 0.35
CA GLY A 407 -16.51 17.45 0.89
C GLY A 407 -16.64 16.03 1.45
N GLY A 408 -17.81 15.41 1.39
CA GLY A 408 -18.00 14.02 1.82
C GLY A 408 -17.56 13.02 0.74
N SER A 409 -16.52 12.22 0.98
CA SER A 409 -16.15 11.12 0.07
C SER A 409 -16.34 9.77 0.77
N GLU A 410 -16.74 8.77 -0.02
CA GLU A 410 -16.80 7.39 0.47
C GLU A 410 -15.52 6.65 0.10
N PRO A 411 -14.92 5.86 1.02
CA PRO A 411 -13.69 5.12 0.75
C PRO A 411 -13.80 4.18 -0.46
N GLU A 412 -14.99 3.68 -0.73
CA GLU A 412 -15.30 2.79 -1.85
C GLU A 412 -15.00 3.41 -3.22
N TYR A 413 -15.03 4.73 -3.35
CA TYR A 413 -14.69 5.44 -4.60
C TYR A 413 -13.24 5.26 -5.03
N ARG A 414 -12.40 4.67 -4.17
CA ARG A 414 -11.01 4.30 -4.45
C ARG A 414 -10.82 2.87 -4.97
N LEU A 415 -11.89 2.08 -5.06
CA LEU A 415 -11.82 0.69 -5.53
C LEU A 415 -11.85 0.48 -7.07
N PRO A 416 -12.32 1.41 -7.92
CA PRO A 416 -12.38 1.18 -9.36
C PRO A 416 -11.09 0.72 -10.01
N PRO A 417 -9.88 1.25 -9.70
CA PRO A 417 -8.62 0.70 -10.24
C PRO A 417 -8.39 -0.76 -9.82
N SER A 418 -8.78 -1.15 -8.60
CA SER A 418 -8.67 -2.53 -8.13
C SER A 418 -9.64 -3.47 -8.88
N ILE A 419 -10.84 -3.00 -9.21
CA ILE A 419 -11.82 -3.76 -9.99
C ILE A 419 -11.29 -4.01 -11.41
N MET A 420 -10.74 -2.98 -12.06
CA MET A 420 -10.14 -3.12 -13.39
C MET A 420 -8.96 -4.11 -13.36
N GLY A 421 -8.07 -3.97 -12.38
CA GLY A 421 -6.94 -4.87 -12.20
C GLY A 421 -7.36 -6.30 -11.90
N ALA A 422 -8.44 -6.50 -11.12
CA ALA A 422 -8.98 -7.81 -10.81
C ALA A 422 -9.44 -8.60 -12.05
N VAL A 423 -9.82 -7.90 -13.11
CA VAL A 423 -10.14 -8.50 -14.42
C VAL A 423 -8.87 -8.67 -15.27
N LEU A 424 -8.01 -7.67 -15.31
CA LEU A 424 -6.83 -7.68 -16.19
C LEU A 424 -5.78 -8.70 -15.75
N VAL A 425 -5.60 -8.92 -14.45
CA VAL A 425 -4.60 -9.87 -13.94
C VAL A 425 -4.88 -11.30 -14.36
N PRO A 426 -6.05 -11.91 -14.11
CA PRO A 426 -6.32 -13.27 -14.60
C PRO A 426 -6.25 -13.38 -16.13
N CYS A 427 -6.73 -12.36 -16.87
CA CYS A 427 -6.60 -12.35 -18.33
C CYS A 427 -5.13 -12.39 -18.76
N GLY A 428 -4.27 -11.56 -18.15
CA GLY A 428 -2.84 -11.56 -18.43
C GLY A 428 -2.14 -12.87 -18.03
N LEU A 429 -2.54 -13.49 -16.93
CA LEU A 429 -2.02 -14.80 -16.52
C LEU A 429 -2.45 -15.91 -17.49
N PHE A 430 -3.69 -15.91 -18.00
CA PHE A 430 -4.10 -16.86 -19.04
C PHE A 430 -3.35 -16.61 -20.34
N ILE A 431 -3.16 -15.36 -20.77
CA ILE A 431 -2.35 -15.05 -21.94
C ILE A 431 -0.93 -15.57 -21.73
N PHE A 432 -0.32 -15.30 -20.59
CA PHE A 432 1.02 -15.82 -20.27
C PHE A 432 1.03 -17.35 -20.32
N ALA A 433 0.08 -18.04 -19.65
CA ALA A 433 0.02 -19.50 -19.59
C ALA A 433 0.03 -20.15 -20.98
N TRP A 434 -0.75 -19.61 -21.89
CA TRP A 434 -0.94 -20.20 -23.24
C TRP A 434 -0.02 -19.59 -24.31
N THR A 435 0.86 -18.67 -23.94
CA THR A 435 1.91 -18.11 -24.81
C THR A 435 3.31 -18.57 -24.45
N THR A 436 3.47 -19.50 -23.49
CA THR A 436 4.77 -20.05 -23.06
C THR A 436 5.41 -21.00 -24.09
N TYR A 437 4.77 -21.27 -25.21
CA TYR A 437 5.32 -22.10 -26.28
C TYR A 437 6.47 -21.41 -27.00
N ALA A 438 7.49 -22.16 -27.39
CA ALA A 438 8.65 -21.67 -28.13
C ALA A 438 8.31 -20.97 -29.46
N SER A 439 7.14 -21.24 -30.03
CA SER A 439 6.64 -20.61 -31.26
C SER A 439 6.01 -19.23 -31.06
N VAL A 440 5.73 -18.82 -29.82
CA VAL A 440 5.06 -17.54 -29.52
C VAL A 440 6.08 -16.50 -29.05
N HIS A 441 5.96 -15.28 -29.58
CA HIS A 441 6.90 -14.20 -29.24
C HIS A 441 6.74 -13.82 -27.77
N TRP A 442 7.84 -13.76 -27.03
CA TRP A 442 7.90 -13.54 -25.59
C TRP A 442 7.27 -12.22 -25.08
N LEU A 443 7.08 -11.24 -25.99
CA LEU A 443 6.56 -9.90 -25.62
C LEU A 443 5.10 -9.92 -25.18
N THR A 444 4.33 -10.93 -25.56
CA THR A 444 2.89 -11.01 -25.27
C THR A 444 2.58 -11.28 -23.80
N CYS A 445 3.58 -11.71 -23.03
CA CYS A 445 3.39 -12.23 -21.67
C CYS A 445 3.24 -11.18 -20.55
N LEU A 446 3.41 -9.89 -20.82
CA LEU A 446 3.91 -9.00 -19.75
C LEU A 446 3.01 -7.85 -19.33
N LEU A 447 1.75 -7.78 -19.75
CA LEU A 447 0.99 -6.51 -19.70
C LEU A 447 0.05 -6.26 -18.48
N SER A 448 -0.02 -7.12 -17.47
CA SER A 448 -1.25 -7.09 -16.66
C SER A 448 -1.19 -6.91 -15.13
N THR A 449 -0.04 -6.76 -14.50
CA THR A 449 0.02 -6.91 -13.02
C THR A 449 -0.10 -5.64 -12.14
N VAL A 450 -0.17 -4.44 -12.71
CA VAL A 450 0.09 -3.21 -11.93
C VAL A 450 -1.12 -2.52 -11.30
N LEU A 451 -2.28 -2.61 -11.94
CA LEU A 451 -3.43 -1.76 -11.57
C LEU A 451 -4.09 -2.08 -10.22
N VAL A 452 -3.84 -3.28 -9.68
CA VAL A 452 -4.53 -3.76 -8.48
C VAL A 452 -4.03 -3.11 -7.18
N PHE A 453 -2.72 -2.87 -7.09
CA PHE A 453 -2.13 -2.50 -5.80
C PHE A 453 -2.46 -1.09 -5.32
N SER A 454 -2.51 -0.10 -6.21
CA SER A 454 -2.77 1.29 -5.82
C SER A 454 -4.15 1.48 -5.17
N GLY A 455 -5.19 0.88 -5.76
CA GLY A 455 -6.56 0.98 -5.24
C GLY A 455 -6.75 0.33 -3.86
N ILE A 456 -6.08 -0.79 -3.58
CA ILE A 456 -6.17 -1.45 -2.28
C ILE A 456 -5.54 -0.59 -1.19
N PHE A 457 -4.36 0.00 -1.42
CA PHE A 457 -3.67 0.82 -0.43
C PHE A 457 -4.48 2.06 -0.06
N THR A 458 -4.97 2.80 -1.03
CA THR A 458 -5.75 4.01 -0.79
C THR A 458 -7.07 3.71 -0.11
N PHE A 459 -7.74 2.61 -0.49
CA PHE A 459 -8.96 2.17 0.19
C PHE A 459 -8.75 1.85 1.67
N LEU A 460 -7.69 1.10 2.03
CA LEU A 460 -7.41 0.76 3.42
C LEU A 460 -7.15 1.99 4.29
N VAL A 461 -6.49 3.01 3.75
CA VAL A 461 -6.27 4.28 4.46
C VAL A 461 -7.58 5.03 4.68
N ASP A 462 -8.41 5.15 3.65
CA ASP A 462 -9.66 5.92 3.71
C ASP A 462 -10.77 5.22 4.52
N ALA A 463 -10.80 3.86 4.51
CA ALA A 463 -11.80 3.10 5.26
C ALA A 463 -11.52 3.03 6.77
N TYR A 464 -10.24 3.09 7.15
CA TYR A 464 -9.80 2.95 8.55
C TYR A 464 -8.84 4.08 8.97
N PRO A 465 -9.26 5.36 8.97
CA PRO A 465 -8.37 6.49 9.19
C PRO A 465 -7.70 6.48 10.56
N LEU A 466 -8.39 6.04 11.61
CA LEU A 466 -7.83 5.89 12.97
C LEU A 466 -6.83 4.73 13.09
N TYR A 467 -6.93 3.73 12.22
CA TYR A 467 -6.11 2.51 12.22
C TYR A 467 -5.35 2.32 10.92
N ALA A 468 -5.18 3.38 10.12
CA ALA A 468 -4.57 3.30 8.79
C ALA A 468 -3.19 2.64 8.82
N ALA A 469 -2.32 3.02 9.74
CA ALA A 469 -1.00 2.41 9.90
C ALA A 469 -1.10 0.92 10.25
N SER A 470 -2.05 0.52 11.11
CA SER A 470 -2.25 -0.88 11.50
C SER A 470 -2.84 -1.71 10.37
N SER A 471 -3.77 -1.17 9.57
CA SER A 471 -4.35 -1.85 8.40
C SER A 471 -3.31 -2.03 7.28
N LEU A 472 -2.45 -1.03 7.05
CA LEU A 472 -1.32 -1.15 6.11
C LEU A 472 -0.26 -2.14 6.60
N ALA A 473 0.02 -2.19 7.91
CA ALA A 473 0.92 -3.19 8.48
C ALA A 473 0.35 -4.62 8.35
N ALA A 474 -0.95 -4.81 8.57
CA ALA A 474 -1.65 -6.06 8.34
C ALA A 474 -1.54 -6.52 6.87
N ASN A 475 -1.77 -5.60 5.93
CA ASN A 475 -1.61 -5.86 4.50
C ASN A 475 -0.15 -6.20 4.14
N SER A 476 0.82 -5.47 4.69
CA SER A 476 2.25 -5.74 4.47
C SER A 476 2.65 -7.12 4.98
N PHE A 477 2.20 -7.50 6.18
CA PHE A 477 2.45 -8.83 6.76
C PHE A 477 1.83 -9.94 5.91
N ALA A 478 0.56 -9.83 5.52
CA ALA A 478 -0.12 -10.82 4.69
C ALA A 478 0.58 -10.99 3.33
N ARG A 479 0.90 -9.90 2.66
CA ARG A 479 1.62 -9.88 1.37
C ARG A 479 2.99 -10.54 1.47
N SER A 480 3.77 -10.18 2.47
CA SER A 480 5.10 -10.75 2.68
C SER A 480 5.05 -12.24 3.01
N SER A 481 4.05 -12.69 3.76
CA SER A 481 3.86 -14.12 4.07
C SER A 481 3.63 -14.94 2.81
N PHE A 482 2.75 -14.50 1.90
CA PHE A 482 2.51 -15.18 0.63
C PHE A 482 3.71 -15.07 -0.33
N ALA A 483 4.34 -13.90 -0.42
CA ALA A 483 5.51 -13.69 -1.24
C ALA A 483 6.71 -14.54 -0.79
N ALA A 484 6.81 -14.87 0.50
CA ALA A 484 7.81 -15.79 1.03
C ALA A 484 7.45 -17.26 0.77
N ALA A 485 6.17 -17.64 0.85
CA ALA A 485 5.71 -19.01 0.70
C ALA A 485 5.67 -19.48 -0.76
N PHE A 486 5.18 -18.65 -1.68
CA PHE A 486 4.93 -19.03 -3.08
C PHE A 486 6.17 -19.50 -3.84
N PRO A 487 7.36 -18.86 -3.72
CA PRO A 487 8.57 -19.33 -4.39
C PRO A 487 9.03 -20.72 -3.92
N LEU A 488 8.69 -21.13 -2.70
CA LEU A 488 9.14 -22.42 -2.13
C LEU A 488 8.51 -23.61 -2.85
N PHE A 489 7.24 -23.52 -3.25
CA PHE A 489 6.56 -24.59 -3.97
C PHE A 489 6.42 -24.33 -5.47
N GLY A 490 6.62 -23.09 -5.92
CA GLY A 490 6.35 -22.66 -7.28
C GLY A 490 7.10 -23.50 -8.32
N VAL A 491 8.40 -23.70 -8.14
CA VAL A 491 9.22 -24.49 -9.07
C VAL A 491 8.71 -25.92 -9.18
N GLN A 492 8.34 -26.56 -8.05
CA GLN A 492 7.78 -27.93 -8.05
C GLN A 492 6.42 -27.99 -8.73
N MET A 493 5.57 -26.98 -8.50
CA MET A 493 4.27 -26.87 -9.14
C MET A 493 4.41 -26.81 -10.68
N TYR A 494 5.37 -26.03 -11.19
CA TYR A 494 5.65 -25.96 -12.63
C TYR A 494 6.19 -27.27 -13.19
N HIS A 495 7.05 -27.98 -12.47
CA HIS A 495 7.55 -29.29 -12.90
C HIS A 495 6.46 -30.39 -12.90
N GLN A 496 5.50 -30.34 -11.97
CA GLN A 496 4.44 -31.34 -11.86
C GLN A 496 3.26 -31.09 -12.82
N LEU A 497 2.85 -29.84 -12.96
CA LEU A 497 1.66 -29.48 -13.76
C LEU A 497 2.01 -29.06 -15.19
N GLY A 498 3.28 -28.73 -15.45
CA GLY A 498 3.70 -28.06 -16.69
C GLY A 498 3.41 -26.55 -16.66
N ASP A 499 4.07 -25.81 -17.55
CA ASP A 499 4.06 -24.34 -17.53
C ASP A 499 2.66 -23.75 -17.71
N GLN A 500 1.86 -24.33 -18.61
CA GLN A 500 0.53 -23.85 -18.95
C GLN A 500 -0.46 -24.03 -17.79
N TRP A 501 -0.51 -25.24 -17.23
CA TRP A 501 -1.46 -25.54 -16.17
C TRP A 501 -1.05 -24.92 -14.83
N ALA A 502 0.24 -24.89 -14.52
CA ALA A 502 0.72 -24.21 -13.32
C ALA A 502 0.32 -22.73 -13.31
N THR A 503 0.51 -22.03 -14.43
CA THR A 503 0.10 -20.63 -14.55
C THR A 503 -1.43 -20.48 -14.59
N SER A 504 -2.16 -21.42 -15.23
CA SER A 504 -3.62 -21.40 -15.26
C SER A 504 -4.24 -21.55 -13.85
N VAL A 505 -3.65 -22.37 -12.98
CA VAL A 505 -4.07 -22.47 -11.56
C VAL A 505 -3.95 -21.13 -10.86
N LEU A 506 -2.85 -20.40 -11.09
CA LEU A 506 -2.68 -19.04 -10.53
C LEU A 506 -3.71 -18.07 -11.11
N ALA A 507 -4.02 -18.17 -12.40
CA ALA A 507 -5.06 -17.37 -13.05
C ALA A 507 -6.46 -17.65 -12.46
N PHE A 508 -6.81 -18.91 -12.25
CA PHE A 508 -8.07 -19.28 -11.58
C PHE A 508 -8.13 -18.79 -10.13
N LEU A 509 -7.02 -18.84 -9.40
CA LEU A 509 -6.95 -18.32 -8.05
C LEU A 509 -7.23 -16.80 -8.01
N THR A 510 -6.62 -16.03 -8.92
CA THR A 510 -6.90 -14.60 -9.02
C THR A 510 -8.31 -14.30 -9.51
N LEU A 511 -8.84 -15.10 -10.44
CA LEU A 511 -10.21 -14.99 -10.93
C LEU A 511 -11.24 -15.24 -9.81
N ALA A 512 -11.00 -16.21 -8.94
CA ALA A 512 -11.86 -16.47 -7.77
C ALA A 512 -11.91 -15.29 -6.80
N MET A 513 -10.84 -14.49 -6.72
CA MET A 513 -10.77 -13.30 -5.89
C MET A 513 -11.30 -12.03 -6.60
N ALA A 514 -11.45 -12.04 -7.91
CA ALA A 514 -11.86 -10.88 -8.71
C ALA A 514 -13.22 -10.26 -8.32
N PRO A 515 -14.24 -11.01 -7.86
CA PRO A 515 -15.52 -10.42 -7.47
C PRO A 515 -15.44 -9.54 -6.21
N PHE A 516 -14.48 -9.77 -5.31
CA PHE A 516 -14.44 -9.08 -4.01
C PHE A 516 -14.30 -7.56 -4.09
N PRO A 517 -13.39 -6.98 -4.90
CA PRO A 517 -13.32 -5.52 -5.04
C PRO A 517 -14.64 -4.90 -5.54
N TYR A 518 -15.35 -5.58 -6.43
CA TYR A 518 -16.64 -5.14 -6.92
C TYR A 518 -17.74 -5.23 -5.85
N ILE A 519 -17.79 -6.34 -5.12
CA ILE A 519 -18.72 -6.54 -3.99
C ILE A 519 -18.50 -5.43 -2.94
N PHE A 520 -17.26 -5.12 -2.62
CA PHE A 520 -16.94 -4.05 -1.67
C PHE A 520 -17.25 -2.66 -2.23
N PHE A 521 -17.14 -2.44 -3.52
CA PHE A 521 -17.56 -1.19 -4.15
C PHE A 521 -19.08 -0.97 -4.01
N VAL A 522 -19.89 -2.00 -4.22
CA VAL A 522 -21.36 -1.90 -4.19
C VAL A 522 -21.91 -1.96 -2.76
N TYR A 523 -21.39 -2.87 -1.94
CA TYR A 523 -21.94 -3.16 -0.60
C TYR A 523 -21.05 -2.68 0.54
N GLY A 524 -19.94 -2.01 0.27
CA GLY A 524 -18.93 -1.63 1.27
C GLY A 524 -19.49 -0.82 2.42
N LYS A 525 -20.34 0.16 2.15
CA LYS A 525 -21.01 0.97 3.17
C LYS A 525 -21.83 0.13 4.16
N ARG A 526 -22.57 -0.87 3.67
CA ARG A 526 -23.36 -1.78 4.50
C ARG A 526 -22.47 -2.71 5.34
N ILE A 527 -21.37 -3.19 4.75
CA ILE A 527 -20.41 -4.07 5.44
C ILE A 527 -19.68 -3.27 6.52
N ARG A 528 -19.23 -2.04 6.24
CA ARG A 528 -18.59 -1.15 7.23
C ARG A 528 -19.51 -0.80 8.39
N GLY A 529 -20.81 -0.63 8.16
CA GLY A 529 -21.80 -0.37 9.22
C GLY A 529 -21.91 -1.48 10.27
N THR A 530 -21.44 -2.70 9.98
CA THR A 530 -21.36 -3.82 10.92
C THR A 530 -19.96 -3.97 11.56
N SER A 531 -18.97 -3.22 11.09
CA SER A 531 -17.58 -3.26 11.58
C SER A 531 -17.44 -2.51 12.92
N ARG A 532 -16.53 -3.00 13.78
CA ARG A 532 -16.18 -2.35 15.06
C ARG A 532 -15.08 -1.30 14.90
N PHE A 533 -14.34 -1.35 13.82
CA PHE A 533 -13.13 -0.56 13.60
C PHE A 533 -13.26 0.43 12.44
N ALA A 534 -14.19 0.20 11.51
CA ALA A 534 -14.45 1.10 10.41
C ALA A 534 -15.36 2.26 10.84
N ILE A 535 -15.16 3.42 10.24
CA ILE A 535 -16.10 4.54 10.36
C ILE A 535 -17.29 4.26 9.45
N ALA A 536 -18.49 4.29 10.04
CA ALA A 536 -19.74 4.01 9.33
C ALA A 536 -20.11 5.11 8.33
#